data_63686f88e66a277875e1c2b09787e49c
#
_entry.id   63686f88e66a277875e1c2b09787e49c
#
_cell.length_a   1.000
_cell.length_b   1.000
_cell.length_c   1.000
_cell.angle_alpha   90.00
_cell.angle_beta   90.00
_cell.angle_gamma   90.00
#
_symmetry.space_group_name_H-M   'P 1'
#
loop_
_entity.id
_entity.type
_entity.pdbx_description
1 polymer ?
#
loop_
_entity_poly.entity_id
_entity_poly.type
_entity_poly.pdbx_seq_one_letter_code
_entity_poly.pdbx_strand_id
1 'polypeptide(L)'
;RDAQESRGLGDVYKRQVRKSLPAEFSYIIQELLHESTIEPNKHAYINVIISTIISTRRADDFIIAMCNLIQRLTIDSLHIVGDIYDRGPGAHIIMDTLCDYHNFDIQWGNHDILWMGAASGNEACMANVIRLSMRYGNLGTLEDGYGINLLPLATFAMDTYADDPCTIFAPKTNFADSTYNEKTLRLITQMHKAITIIQFKLEANIINRRPEFGMGGRKLLEKIDFERGVFVYEGKEYPLRDTNFPTVDPADPYRLTDEEQELIEKIHYSFMNSEKLKKHMRCLFTYGGMYLVCNSNLLYHASVPLNEDGSFKHVNICGKEYWGKNLLDKIDQLIRTAYFDEDDEEEKRFAMDYIWYLWCGPDAPSFDKDKMATFERYFITDKSLHKETKGYYYALRNKEEICDRILEEFGVTGQHTHIINGHVPVKTIKGEQPMKAGGKLLVIDGGFSKAYQPETGIAGYTLVYHSHGLQLVQHDPFQSTQKAIEEGQDIKSTTFVIEFNSQRMMVKDTLSLIHISEPTRLLSISYA
;
A
#
# COMPACT_ATOMS: atom_id res chain seq x y z
N ARG A 1 -30.45 -24.53 34.55
CA ARG A 1 -29.36 -24.70 33.56
C ARG A 1 -29.10 -23.39 32.81
N ASP A 2 -30.15 -22.74 32.26
CA ASP A 2 -29.99 -21.48 31.47
C ASP A 2 -29.45 -20.30 32.26
N ALA A 3 -29.76 -20.17 33.56
CA ALA A 3 -29.24 -19.11 34.41
C ALA A 3 -27.75 -19.30 34.78
N GLN A 4 -27.27 -20.53 34.76
CA GLN A 4 -25.85 -20.85 35.04
C GLN A 4 -24.98 -20.68 33.78
N GLU A 5 -25.52 -20.96 32.59
CA GLU A 5 -24.86 -20.69 31.31
C GLU A 5 -24.80 -19.19 31.02
N SER A 6 -25.83 -18.42 31.33
CA SER A 6 -25.82 -16.95 31.18
C SER A 6 -24.84 -16.27 32.15
N ARG A 7 -24.63 -16.81 33.37
CA ARG A 7 -23.62 -16.32 34.30
C ARG A 7 -22.19 -16.63 33.81
N GLY A 8 -21.95 -17.81 33.24
CA GLY A 8 -20.66 -18.19 32.67
C GLY A 8 -20.25 -17.31 31.47
N LEU A 9 -21.18 -17.01 30.58
CA LEU A 9 -20.99 -16.09 29.46
C LEU A 9 -20.69 -14.66 29.95
N GLY A 10 -21.42 -14.18 30.97
CA GLY A 10 -21.16 -12.87 31.58
C GLY A 10 -19.76 -12.76 32.19
N ASP A 11 -19.25 -13.83 32.80
CA ASP A 11 -17.91 -13.82 33.42
C ASP A 11 -16.79 -13.90 32.36
N VAL A 12 -17.00 -14.61 31.26
CA VAL A 12 -16.09 -14.62 30.10
C VAL A 12 -16.02 -13.25 29.46
N TYR A 13 -17.16 -12.59 29.27
CA TYR A 13 -17.24 -11.22 28.73
C TYR A 13 -16.53 -10.22 29.61
N LYS A 14 -16.78 -10.26 30.92
CA LYS A 14 -16.08 -9.43 31.91
C LYS A 14 -14.57 -9.64 31.90
N ARG A 15 -14.12 -10.88 31.69
CA ARG A 15 -12.69 -11.22 31.62
C ARG A 15 -12.04 -10.69 30.36
N GLN A 16 -12.72 -10.73 29.22
CA GLN A 16 -12.26 -10.13 27.96
C GLN A 16 -12.17 -8.61 28.05
N VAL A 17 -13.22 -7.96 28.57
CA VAL A 17 -13.22 -6.50 28.80
C VAL A 17 -12.06 -6.10 29.71
N ARG A 18 -11.85 -6.82 30.82
CA ARG A 18 -10.73 -6.56 31.74
C ARG A 18 -9.36 -6.65 31.08
N LYS A 19 -9.14 -7.61 30.17
CA LYS A 19 -7.88 -7.74 29.42
C LYS A 19 -7.66 -6.62 28.40
N SER A 20 -8.72 -6.00 27.94
CA SER A 20 -8.69 -4.91 26.96
C SER A 20 -8.55 -3.53 27.59
N LEU A 21 -8.69 -3.43 28.93
CA LEU A 21 -8.61 -2.14 29.63
C LEU A 21 -7.20 -1.56 29.55
N PRO A 22 -7.06 -0.25 29.29
CA PRO A 22 -5.78 0.44 29.36
C PRO A 22 -5.21 0.37 30.77
N ALA A 23 -3.95 -0.06 30.90
CA ALA A 23 -3.33 -0.36 32.21
C ALA A 23 -3.42 0.82 33.20
N GLU A 24 -3.24 2.04 32.70
CA GLU A 24 -3.25 3.27 33.52
C GLU A 24 -4.62 3.62 34.14
N PHE A 25 -5.71 3.26 33.45
CA PHE A 25 -7.07 3.58 33.86
C PHE A 25 -7.93 2.35 34.17
N SER A 26 -7.32 1.17 34.17
CA SER A 26 -8.02 -0.10 34.32
C SER A 26 -8.89 -0.17 35.57
N TYR A 27 -8.36 0.26 36.72
CA TYR A 27 -9.11 0.32 38.00
C TYR A 27 -10.29 1.29 37.89
N ILE A 28 -10.03 2.51 37.43
CA ILE A 28 -11.06 3.57 37.34
C ILE A 28 -12.20 3.15 36.41
N ILE A 29 -11.87 2.58 35.24
CA ILE A 29 -12.86 2.10 34.28
C ILE A 29 -13.67 0.94 34.86
N GLN A 30 -13.03 0.01 35.58
CA GLN A 30 -13.75 -1.06 36.27
C GLN A 30 -14.73 -0.55 37.30
N GLU A 31 -14.32 0.41 38.12
CA GLU A 31 -15.20 1.03 39.11
C GLU A 31 -16.40 1.72 38.45
N LEU A 32 -16.17 2.48 37.37
CA LEU A 32 -17.25 3.16 36.66
C LEU A 32 -18.21 2.18 35.96
N LEU A 33 -17.71 1.02 35.46
CA LEU A 33 -18.53 0.01 34.82
C LEU A 33 -19.33 -0.89 35.76
N HIS A 34 -18.84 -1.07 36.99
CA HIS A 34 -19.47 -1.97 37.96
C HIS A 34 -20.45 -1.29 38.90
N GLU A 35 -20.37 0.03 38.99
CA GLU A 35 -21.26 0.77 39.87
C GLU A 35 -22.63 1.06 39.20
N SER A 36 -23.68 0.68 39.88
CA SER A 36 -25.06 0.96 39.46
C SER A 36 -25.39 2.43 39.69
N THR A 37 -25.84 3.12 38.63
CA THR A 37 -26.25 4.55 38.71
C THR A 37 -27.57 4.79 39.46
N ILE A 38 -28.20 3.75 40.03
CA ILE A 38 -29.56 3.81 40.60
C ILE A 38 -29.53 4.34 42.08
N GLU A 39 -28.39 4.28 42.76
CA GLU A 39 -28.29 4.71 44.16
C GLU A 39 -27.65 6.11 44.29
N PRO A 40 -28.26 7.04 45.07
CA PRO A 40 -27.77 8.42 45.20
C PRO A 40 -26.32 8.57 45.71
N ASN A 41 -25.88 7.67 46.58
CA ASN A 41 -24.51 7.70 47.14
C ASN A 41 -23.45 7.33 46.07
N LYS A 42 -23.84 6.59 45.05
CA LYS A 42 -22.94 6.17 43.95
C LYS A 42 -22.73 7.28 42.95
N HIS A 43 -23.72 8.14 42.70
CA HIS A 43 -23.54 9.36 41.91
C HIS A 43 -22.47 10.28 42.52
N ALA A 44 -22.49 10.43 43.84
CA ALA A 44 -21.47 11.22 44.52
C ALA A 44 -20.07 10.62 44.35
N TYR A 45 -19.94 9.30 44.45
CA TYR A 45 -18.68 8.59 44.24
C TYR A 45 -18.15 8.73 42.78
N ILE A 46 -18.99 8.52 41.77
CA ILE A 46 -18.65 8.74 40.38
C ILE A 46 -18.20 10.19 40.13
N ASN A 47 -18.92 11.16 40.69
CA ASN A 47 -18.56 12.58 40.56
C ASN A 47 -17.20 12.89 41.17
N VAL A 48 -16.85 12.26 42.31
CA VAL A 48 -15.51 12.40 42.92
C VAL A 48 -14.42 11.84 42.00
N ILE A 49 -14.64 10.68 41.39
CA ILE A 49 -13.70 10.10 40.44
C ILE A 49 -13.48 11.05 39.25
N ILE A 50 -14.55 11.52 38.61
CA ILE A 50 -14.49 12.43 37.46
C ILE A 50 -13.80 13.75 37.88
N SER A 51 -14.18 14.33 39.01
CA SER A 51 -13.55 15.56 39.51
C SER A 51 -12.06 15.38 39.79
N THR A 52 -11.65 14.20 40.25
CA THR A 52 -10.24 13.87 40.46
C THR A 52 -9.47 13.77 39.14
N ILE A 53 -10.04 13.13 38.13
CA ILE A 53 -9.43 13.06 36.78
C ILE A 53 -9.22 14.48 36.22
N ILE A 54 -10.22 15.36 36.35
CA ILE A 54 -10.16 16.75 35.89
C ILE A 54 -9.10 17.54 36.69
N SER A 55 -9.15 17.48 38.02
CA SER A 55 -8.25 18.24 38.89
C SER A 55 -6.78 17.82 38.76
N THR A 56 -6.53 16.56 38.40
CA THR A 56 -5.19 16.03 38.11
C THR A 56 -4.73 16.31 36.69
N ARG A 57 -5.52 17.00 35.84
CA ARG A 57 -5.26 17.31 34.42
C ARG A 57 -5.06 16.07 33.55
N ARG A 58 -5.74 14.97 33.89
CA ARG A 58 -5.69 13.72 33.12
C ARG A 58 -6.96 13.45 32.30
N ALA A 59 -7.81 14.46 32.12
CA ALA A 59 -9.08 14.31 31.41
C ALA A 59 -8.88 13.91 29.95
N ASP A 60 -7.93 14.54 29.25
CA ASP A 60 -7.64 14.25 27.85
C ASP A 60 -7.09 12.82 27.68
N ASP A 61 -6.15 12.41 28.52
CA ASP A 61 -5.60 11.04 28.53
C ASP A 61 -6.71 10.00 28.77
N PHE A 62 -7.63 10.29 29.69
CA PHE A 62 -8.75 9.42 30.02
C PHE A 62 -9.73 9.30 28.84
N ILE A 63 -10.08 10.41 28.18
CA ILE A 63 -10.95 10.43 27.00
C ILE A 63 -10.31 9.63 25.86
N ILE A 64 -9.03 9.84 25.57
CA ILE A 64 -8.28 9.10 24.55
C ILE A 64 -8.30 7.59 24.88
N ALA A 65 -8.03 7.22 26.13
CA ALA A 65 -8.04 5.84 26.57
C ALA A 65 -9.43 5.18 26.41
N MET A 66 -10.51 5.93 26.72
CA MET A 66 -11.88 5.46 26.51
C MET A 66 -12.23 5.31 25.03
N CYS A 67 -11.83 6.26 24.17
CA CYS A 67 -12.02 6.16 22.72
C CYS A 67 -11.31 4.92 22.14
N ASN A 68 -10.06 4.70 22.54
CA ASN A 68 -9.28 3.53 22.11
C ASN A 68 -9.90 2.22 22.61
N LEU A 69 -10.44 2.21 23.83
CA LEU A 69 -11.15 1.05 24.38
C LEU A 69 -12.43 0.75 23.59
N ILE A 70 -13.23 1.77 23.28
CA ILE A 70 -14.46 1.61 22.47
C ILE A 70 -14.09 1.06 21.10
N GLN A 71 -13.09 1.62 20.45
CA GLN A 71 -12.61 1.15 19.15
C GLN A 71 -12.18 -0.33 19.21
N ARG A 72 -11.36 -0.69 20.20
CA ARG A 72 -10.89 -2.08 20.40
C ARG A 72 -12.02 -3.08 20.69
N LEU A 73 -13.09 -2.66 21.38
CA LEU A 73 -14.23 -3.52 21.69
C LEU A 73 -15.25 -3.60 20.54
N THR A 74 -15.25 -2.62 19.65
CA THR A 74 -16.18 -2.54 18.51
C THR A 74 -15.59 -3.20 17.25
N ILE A 75 -14.29 -3.00 17.01
CA ILE A 75 -13.58 -3.50 15.84
C ILE A 75 -12.58 -4.56 16.30
N ASP A 76 -12.84 -5.81 15.97
CA ASP A 76 -11.98 -6.94 16.36
C ASP A 76 -10.68 -6.94 15.55
N SER A 77 -10.77 -6.81 14.24
CA SER A 77 -9.62 -6.78 13.33
C SER A 77 -9.83 -5.78 12.20
N LEU A 78 -8.77 -5.11 11.80
CA LEU A 78 -8.72 -4.19 10.67
C LEU A 78 -7.88 -4.82 9.54
N HIS A 79 -8.49 -5.04 8.37
CA HIS A 79 -7.81 -5.57 7.20
C HIS A 79 -7.55 -4.45 6.19
N ILE A 80 -6.28 -4.25 5.82
CA ILE A 80 -5.86 -3.25 4.84
C ILE A 80 -5.50 -3.95 3.53
N VAL A 81 -6.15 -3.59 2.43
CA VAL A 81 -5.96 -4.22 1.13
C VAL A 81 -4.87 -3.51 0.31
N GLY A 82 -3.86 -2.99 0.99
CA GLY A 82 -2.63 -2.46 0.42
C GLY A 82 -2.69 -1.03 -0.11
N ASP A 83 -1.53 -0.62 -0.67
CA ASP A 83 -1.28 0.71 -1.26
C ASP A 83 -1.39 1.88 -0.27
N ILE A 84 -0.86 1.70 0.96
CA ILE A 84 -0.70 2.80 1.91
C ILE A 84 0.22 3.89 1.34
N TYR A 85 1.23 3.48 0.58
CA TYR A 85 2.26 4.36 0.01
C TYR A 85 1.91 4.89 -1.40
N ASP A 86 0.67 4.73 -1.88
CA ASP A 86 0.27 5.32 -3.15
C ASP A 86 0.04 6.83 -2.99
N ARG A 87 0.28 7.60 -3.97
CA ARG A 87 0.06 9.03 -4.31
C ARG A 87 -0.33 10.02 -3.20
N GLY A 88 -0.87 9.58 -2.08
CA GLY A 88 -1.31 10.44 -0.97
C GLY A 88 -0.14 10.93 -0.11
N PRO A 89 -0.23 12.12 0.49
CA PRO A 89 0.69 12.55 1.53
C PRO A 89 0.39 11.83 2.86
N GLY A 90 1.40 11.70 3.72
CA GLY A 90 1.19 11.22 5.09
C GLY A 90 1.13 9.71 5.28
N ALA A 91 1.65 8.90 4.34
CA ALA A 91 1.78 7.45 4.54
C ALA A 91 2.48 7.09 5.86
N HIS A 92 3.49 7.86 6.27
CA HIS A 92 4.18 7.70 7.54
C HIS A 92 3.28 7.92 8.77
N ILE A 93 2.26 8.80 8.67
CA ILE A 93 1.28 9.05 9.75
C ILE A 93 0.32 7.86 9.85
N ILE A 94 -0.14 7.36 8.69
CA ILE A 94 -1.00 6.17 8.63
C ILE A 94 -0.26 4.97 9.23
N MET A 95 1.00 4.76 8.88
CA MET A 95 1.80 3.67 9.41
C MET A 95 2.07 3.81 10.91
N ASP A 96 2.31 5.02 11.43
CA ASP A 96 2.40 5.24 12.88
C ASP A 96 1.11 4.78 13.57
N THR A 97 -0.05 5.17 13.03
CA THR A 97 -1.36 4.78 13.58
C THR A 97 -1.60 3.27 13.52
N LEU A 98 -1.27 2.62 12.39
CA LEU A 98 -1.44 1.18 12.21
C LEU A 98 -0.52 0.36 13.11
N CYS A 99 0.76 0.76 13.24
CA CYS A 99 1.71 0.06 14.11
C CYS A 99 1.27 0.07 15.59
N ASP A 100 0.50 1.07 16.00
CA ASP A 100 -0.04 1.19 17.34
C ASP A 100 -1.48 0.62 17.46
N TYR A 101 -2.07 0.17 16.34
CA TYR A 101 -3.41 -0.40 16.32
C TYR A 101 -3.44 -1.79 16.97
N HIS A 102 -4.53 -2.11 17.68
CA HIS A 102 -4.59 -3.30 18.54
C HIS A 102 -4.59 -4.64 17.77
N ASN A 103 -5.13 -4.69 16.55
CA ASN A 103 -5.15 -5.88 15.71
C ASN A 103 -5.42 -5.49 14.25
N PHE A 104 -4.42 -5.63 13.39
CA PHE A 104 -4.57 -5.37 11.96
C PHE A 104 -3.69 -6.30 11.13
N ASP A 105 -3.99 -6.40 9.87
CA ASP A 105 -3.15 -6.99 8.85
C ASP A 105 -3.21 -6.18 7.54
N ILE A 106 -2.26 -6.43 6.66
CA ILE A 106 -2.16 -5.75 5.38
C ILE A 106 -1.78 -6.72 4.26
N GLN A 107 -2.52 -6.70 3.17
CA GLN A 107 -2.15 -7.36 1.93
C GLN A 107 -1.36 -6.38 1.09
N TRP A 108 -0.06 -6.64 0.92
CA TRP A 108 0.87 -5.69 0.30
C TRP A 108 0.46 -5.27 -1.10
N GLY A 109 0.30 -3.97 -1.32
CA GLY A 109 0.10 -3.37 -2.62
C GLY A 109 1.42 -3.17 -3.38
N ASN A 110 1.33 -2.86 -4.67
CA ASN A 110 2.52 -2.64 -5.48
C ASN A 110 3.32 -1.42 -5.00
N HIS A 111 2.68 -0.38 -4.48
CA HIS A 111 3.39 0.76 -3.89
C HIS A 111 4.05 0.41 -2.56
N ASP A 112 3.41 -0.43 -1.74
CA ASP A 112 4.00 -0.91 -0.49
C ASP A 112 5.25 -1.76 -0.78
N ILE A 113 5.14 -2.71 -1.74
CA ILE A 113 6.26 -3.55 -2.19
C ILE A 113 7.41 -2.70 -2.73
N LEU A 114 7.12 -1.63 -3.48
CA LEU A 114 8.14 -0.69 -3.97
C LEU A 114 8.91 -0.04 -2.82
N TRP A 115 8.23 0.43 -1.78
CA TRP A 115 8.86 0.99 -0.59
C TRP A 115 9.63 -0.04 0.22
N MET A 116 9.11 -1.29 0.31
CA MET A 116 9.83 -2.41 0.92
C MET A 116 11.13 -2.70 0.16
N GLY A 117 11.10 -2.66 -1.17
CA GLY A 117 12.29 -2.79 -2.02
C GLY A 117 13.31 -1.67 -1.80
N ALA A 118 12.85 -0.43 -1.71
CA ALA A 118 13.71 0.71 -1.38
C ALA A 118 14.38 0.55 0.00
N ALA A 119 13.61 0.11 1.00
CA ALA A 119 14.12 -0.13 2.35
C ALA A 119 15.00 -1.38 2.47
N SER A 120 14.94 -2.30 1.50
CA SER A 120 15.86 -3.45 1.38
C SER A 120 17.19 -3.10 0.72
N GLY A 121 17.35 -1.87 0.22
CA GLY A 121 18.57 -1.40 -0.43
C GLY A 121 18.54 -1.44 -1.97
N ASN A 122 17.40 -1.72 -2.60
CA ASN A 122 17.30 -1.66 -4.06
C ASN A 122 17.24 -0.22 -4.57
N GLU A 123 18.31 0.24 -5.22
CA GLU A 123 18.46 1.62 -5.70
C GLU A 123 17.44 2.00 -6.79
N ALA A 124 17.05 1.07 -7.65
CA ALA A 124 16.01 1.33 -8.65
C ALA A 124 14.64 1.55 -7.98
N CYS A 125 14.33 0.82 -6.90
CA CYS A 125 13.15 1.06 -6.09
C CYS A 125 13.22 2.43 -5.38
N MET A 126 14.37 2.82 -4.83
CA MET A 126 14.58 4.14 -4.22
C MET A 126 14.33 5.26 -5.23
N ALA A 127 14.91 5.14 -6.44
CA ALA A 127 14.70 6.11 -7.50
C ALA A 127 13.22 6.22 -7.92
N ASN A 128 12.50 5.09 -8.02
CA ASN A 128 11.07 5.08 -8.30
C ASN A 128 10.25 5.75 -7.17
N VAL A 129 10.54 5.46 -5.90
CA VAL A 129 9.89 6.09 -4.74
C VAL A 129 10.05 7.60 -4.79
N ILE A 130 11.30 8.09 -5.00
CA ILE A 130 11.59 9.52 -5.08
C ILE A 130 10.86 10.15 -6.27
N ARG A 131 10.95 9.53 -7.46
CA ARG A 131 10.26 10.01 -8.67
C ARG A 131 8.76 10.14 -8.47
N LEU A 132 8.12 9.14 -7.87
CA LEU A 132 6.67 9.18 -7.59
C LEU A 132 6.33 10.29 -6.59
N SER A 133 7.13 10.46 -5.54
CA SER A 133 6.95 11.54 -4.57
C SER A 133 7.08 12.92 -5.21
N MET A 134 8.04 13.12 -6.14
CA MET A 134 8.16 14.35 -6.93
C MET A 134 6.93 14.57 -7.81
N ARG A 135 6.49 13.51 -8.52
CA ARG A 135 5.35 13.58 -9.43
C ARG A 135 4.05 13.99 -8.78
N TYR A 136 3.82 13.56 -7.54
CA TYR A 136 2.58 13.82 -6.79
C TYR A 136 2.73 14.86 -5.68
N GLY A 137 3.91 15.46 -5.52
CA GLY A 137 4.16 16.52 -4.55
C GLY A 137 4.20 16.03 -3.10
N ASN A 138 4.65 14.79 -2.86
CA ASN A 138 4.65 14.13 -1.54
C ASN A 138 6.04 14.11 -0.89
N LEU A 139 6.86 15.13 -1.13
CA LEU A 139 8.23 15.20 -0.58
C LEU A 139 8.25 15.17 0.94
N GLY A 140 7.25 15.76 1.60
CA GLY A 140 7.12 15.73 3.05
C GLY A 140 7.07 14.32 3.65
N THR A 141 6.58 13.32 2.91
CA THR A 141 6.66 11.92 3.35
C THR A 141 8.09 11.42 3.42
N LEU A 142 8.94 11.79 2.43
CA LEU A 142 10.36 11.42 2.41
C LEU A 142 11.15 12.20 3.45
N GLU A 143 11.09 13.54 3.41
CA GLU A 143 11.94 14.42 4.21
C GLU A 143 11.46 14.51 5.66
N ASP A 144 10.25 14.99 5.90
CA ASP A 144 9.71 15.18 7.25
C ASP A 144 9.29 13.84 7.89
N GLY A 145 8.72 12.94 7.08
CA GLY A 145 8.21 11.66 7.54
C GLY A 145 9.31 10.67 7.90
N TYR A 146 10.26 10.46 6.98
CA TYR A 146 11.29 9.43 7.11
C TYR A 146 12.71 9.96 7.26
N GLY A 147 12.91 11.28 7.17
CA GLY A 147 14.23 11.90 7.29
C GLY A 147 15.17 11.58 6.12
N ILE A 148 14.60 11.26 4.94
CA ILE A 148 15.38 11.00 3.72
C ILE A 148 15.94 12.32 3.20
N ASN A 149 17.25 12.45 3.18
CA ASN A 149 17.91 13.68 2.74
C ASN A 149 17.94 13.81 1.22
N LEU A 150 17.16 14.73 0.66
CA LEU A 150 17.11 15.01 -0.77
C LEU A 150 18.01 16.18 -1.21
N LEU A 151 18.75 16.83 -0.29
CA LEU A 151 19.66 17.93 -0.62
C LEU A 151 20.73 17.55 -1.66
N PRO A 152 21.36 16.35 -1.61
CA PRO A 152 22.27 15.93 -2.67
C PRO A 152 21.64 15.90 -4.06
N LEU A 153 20.39 15.41 -4.16
CA LEU A 153 19.65 15.40 -5.42
C LEU A 153 19.28 16.82 -5.87
N ALA A 154 18.92 17.71 -4.96
CA ALA A 154 18.64 19.10 -5.26
C ALA A 154 19.86 19.82 -5.82
N THR A 155 21.04 19.63 -5.20
CA THR A 155 22.31 20.22 -5.67
C THR A 155 22.66 19.69 -7.06
N PHE A 156 22.69 18.36 -7.23
CA PHE A 156 22.95 17.73 -8.52
C PHE A 156 22.02 18.23 -9.63
N ALA A 157 20.72 18.34 -9.33
CA ALA A 157 19.72 18.77 -10.32
C ALA A 157 19.90 20.25 -10.72
N MET A 158 20.24 21.13 -9.76
CA MET A 158 20.52 22.55 -10.05
C MET A 158 21.76 22.71 -10.94
N ASP A 159 22.81 21.95 -10.69
CA ASP A 159 24.04 22.04 -11.46
C ASP A 159 23.86 21.44 -12.87
N THR A 160 23.23 20.27 -12.97
CA THR A 160 23.08 19.51 -14.22
C THR A 160 22.04 20.12 -15.16
N TYR A 161 20.93 20.65 -14.60
CA TYR A 161 19.78 21.14 -15.36
C TYR A 161 19.53 22.64 -15.14
N ALA A 162 20.59 23.43 -14.89
CA ALA A 162 20.51 24.87 -14.57
C ALA A 162 19.66 25.66 -15.57
N ASP A 163 19.88 25.43 -16.87
CA ASP A 163 19.21 26.14 -17.97
C ASP A 163 18.02 25.37 -18.57
N ASP A 164 17.75 24.15 -18.05
CA ASP A 164 16.63 23.34 -18.52
C ASP A 164 15.35 23.64 -17.74
N PRO A 165 14.25 24.03 -18.41
CA PRO A 165 12.99 24.24 -17.75
C PRO A 165 12.32 22.94 -17.28
N CYS A 166 12.74 21.75 -17.76
CA CYS A 166 12.27 20.41 -17.40
C CYS A 166 10.72 20.28 -17.38
N THR A 167 9.99 21.01 -18.21
CA THR A 167 8.54 21.25 -18.10
C THR A 167 7.69 19.99 -18.08
N ILE A 168 8.12 18.93 -18.78
CA ILE A 168 7.39 17.66 -18.82
C ILE A 168 7.42 16.91 -17.49
N PHE A 169 8.29 17.29 -16.58
CA PHE A 169 8.47 16.72 -15.24
C PHE A 169 7.77 17.55 -14.14
N ALA A 170 6.98 18.55 -14.51
CA ALA A 170 6.23 19.32 -13.52
C ALA A 170 5.32 18.41 -12.68
N PRO A 171 5.24 18.63 -11.36
CA PRO A 171 4.37 17.86 -10.48
C PRO A 171 2.91 17.90 -10.92
N LYS A 172 2.20 16.79 -10.76
CA LYS A 172 0.75 16.68 -10.99
C LYS A 172 0.00 17.03 -9.70
N THR A 173 0.10 18.24 -9.24
CA THR A 173 -0.64 18.72 -8.07
C THR A 173 -1.68 19.75 -8.51
N ASN A 174 -2.82 19.84 -7.81
CA ASN A 174 -3.69 20.98 -7.90
C ASN A 174 -2.99 22.15 -7.20
N PHE A 175 -2.40 23.05 -7.96
CA PHE A 175 -1.60 24.19 -7.47
C PHE A 175 -2.35 25.09 -6.47
N ALA A 176 -3.69 25.05 -6.44
CA ALA A 176 -4.49 25.79 -5.47
C ALA A 176 -4.26 25.36 -4.01
N ASP A 177 -3.81 24.10 -3.78
CA ASP A 177 -3.53 23.56 -2.45
C ASP A 177 -2.03 23.48 -2.15
N SER A 178 -1.13 23.84 -3.11
CA SER A 178 0.31 23.69 -2.91
C SER A 178 0.93 24.92 -2.23
N THR A 179 1.74 24.66 -1.19
CA THR A 179 2.53 25.66 -0.49
C THR A 179 3.83 26.04 -1.24
N TYR A 180 4.07 25.46 -2.43
CA TYR A 180 5.31 25.66 -3.17
C TYR A 180 5.29 26.94 -4.00
N ASN A 181 6.32 27.77 -3.84
CA ASN A 181 6.57 28.92 -4.71
C ASN A 181 7.20 28.47 -6.05
N GLU A 182 7.26 29.39 -7.03
CA GLU A 182 7.79 29.09 -8.38
C GLU A 182 9.24 28.54 -8.39
N LYS A 183 10.10 29.05 -7.49
CA LYS A 183 11.50 28.58 -7.39
C LYS A 183 11.55 27.13 -6.89
N THR A 184 10.76 26.82 -5.88
CA THR A 184 10.66 25.47 -5.33
C THR A 184 10.08 24.52 -6.38
N LEU A 185 9.05 24.93 -7.12
CA LEU A 185 8.48 24.12 -8.21
C LEU A 185 9.49 23.84 -9.31
N ARG A 186 10.28 24.85 -9.70
CA ARG A 186 11.34 24.66 -10.69
C ARG A 186 12.36 23.63 -10.20
N LEU A 187 12.81 23.75 -8.96
CA LEU A 187 13.77 22.81 -8.37
C LEU A 187 13.19 21.39 -8.32
N ILE A 188 11.97 21.21 -7.84
CA ILE A 188 11.30 19.90 -7.83
C ILE A 188 11.22 19.31 -9.24
N THR A 189 10.93 20.12 -10.25
CA THR A 189 10.86 19.70 -11.65
C THR A 189 12.21 19.23 -12.17
N GLN A 190 13.31 19.93 -11.84
CA GLN A 190 14.68 19.52 -12.18
C GLN A 190 15.09 18.24 -11.44
N MET A 191 14.82 18.15 -10.13
CA MET A 191 15.06 16.93 -9.33
C MET A 191 14.29 15.73 -9.89
N HIS A 192 13.05 15.94 -10.31
CA HIS A 192 12.20 14.91 -10.91
C HIS A 192 12.82 14.37 -12.21
N LYS A 193 13.30 15.25 -13.10
CA LYS A 193 14.01 14.83 -14.31
C LYS A 193 15.27 14.05 -13.97
N ALA A 194 16.11 14.58 -13.08
CA ALA A 194 17.37 13.97 -12.67
C ALA A 194 17.16 12.54 -12.18
N ILE A 195 16.29 12.35 -11.19
CA ILE A 195 16.04 11.00 -10.64
C ILE A 195 15.36 10.06 -11.63
N THR A 196 14.58 10.59 -12.59
CA THR A 196 13.95 9.77 -13.64
C THR A 196 15.00 9.22 -14.61
N ILE A 197 15.98 9.99 -15.02
CA ILE A 197 17.07 9.51 -15.88
C ILE A 197 17.91 8.47 -15.14
N ILE A 198 18.27 8.74 -13.91
CA ILE A 198 19.02 7.79 -13.05
C ILE A 198 18.22 6.49 -12.88
N GLN A 199 16.90 6.58 -12.64
CA GLN A 199 16.03 5.41 -12.57
C GLN A 199 16.15 4.53 -13.80
N PHE A 200 16.08 5.09 -15.02
CA PHE A 200 16.19 4.28 -16.25
C PHE A 200 17.54 3.57 -16.37
N LYS A 201 18.63 4.20 -15.91
CA LYS A 201 19.95 3.57 -15.89
C LYS A 201 19.99 2.40 -14.89
N LEU A 202 19.50 2.61 -13.68
CA LEU A 202 19.45 1.59 -12.62
C LEU A 202 18.55 0.39 -13.02
N GLU A 203 17.39 0.65 -13.59
CA GLU A 203 16.48 -0.37 -14.10
C GLU A 203 17.12 -1.21 -15.22
N ALA A 204 17.81 -0.57 -16.16
CA ALA A 204 18.52 -1.28 -17.23
C ALA A 204 19.64 -2.17 -16.68
N ASN A 205 20.31 -1.75 -15.60
CA ASN A 205 21.32 -2.57 -14.93
C ASN A 205 20.70 -3.85 -14.31
N ILE A 206 19.49 -3.76 -13.76
CA ILE A 206 18.74 -4.95 -13.30
C ILE A 206 18.37 -5.83 -14.51
N ILE A 207 17.81 -5.26 -15.57
CA ILE A 207 17.42 -5.98 -16.78
C ILE A 207 18.63 -6.74 -17.39
N ASN A 208 19.81 -6.11 -17.42
CA ASN A 208 21.02 -6.72 -17.96
C ASN A 208 21.50 -7.91 -17.13
N ARG A 209 21.44 -7.83 -15.80
CA ARG A 209 21.86 -8.95 -14.92
C ARG A 209 20.78 -10.01 -14.71
N ARG A 210 19.51 -9.73 -15.10
CA ARG A 210 18.36 -10.64 -14.98
C ARG A 210 17.66 -10.84 -16.34
N PRO A 211 18.33 -11.44 -17.31
CA PRO A 211 17.71 -11.70 -18.63
C PRO A 211 16.48 -12.61 -18.53
N GLU A 212 16.39 -13.44 -17.48
CA GLU A 212 15.24 -14.28 -17.18
C GLU A 212 13.94 -13.52 -16.90
N PHE A 213 14.01 -12.23 -16.56
CA PHE A 213 12.81 -11.37 -16.41
C PHE A 213 12.14 -11.03 -17.73
N GLY A 214 12.78 -11.32 -18.88
CA GLY A 214 12.20 -11.09 -20.19
C GLY A 214 12.01 -9.61 -20.57
N MET A 215 12.63 -8.67 -19.81
CA MET A 215 12.38 -7.24 -19.93
C MET A 215 13.38 -6.50 -20.85
N GLY A 216 14.20 -7.18 -21.64
CA GLY A 216 15.20 -6.55 -22.52
C GLY A 216 14.63 -5.47 -23.44
N GLY A 217 13.38 -5.63 -23.90
CA GLY A 217 12.67 -4.64 -24.72
C GLY A 217 12.37 -3.31 -24.00
N ARG A 218 12.52 -3.24 -22.67
CA ARG A 218 12.28 -2.04 -21.83
C ARG A 218 13.53 -1.18 -21.63
N LYS A 219 14.65 -1.55 -22.19
CA LYS A 219 15.83 -0.68 -22.28
C LYS A 219 15.59 0.35 -23.38
N LEU A 220 15.08 1.53 -23.01
CA LEU A 220 14.52 2.50 -23.96
C LEU A 220 15.48 3.64 -24.31
N LEU A 221 16.48 3.95 -23.47
CA LEU A 221 17.46 5.00 -23.77
C LEU A 221 18.32 4.65 -24.98
N GLU A 222 18.67 3.37 -25.20
CA GLU A 222 19.42 2.90 -26.37
C GLU A 222 18.65 3.04 -27.70
N LYS A 223 17.35 3.33 -27.63
CA LYS A 223 16.48 3.53 -28.81
C LYS A 223 16.32 4.99 -29.19
N ILE A 224 17.03 5.88 -28.51
CA ILE A 224 17.04 7.32 -28.79
C ILE A 224 18.15 7.61 -29.81
N ASP A 225 17.78 8.29 -30.91
CA ASP A 225 18.72 9.01 -31.75
C ASP A 225 18.89 10.41 -31.14
N PHE A 226 19.95 10.60 -30.37
CA PHE A 226 20.21 11.83 -29.62
C PHE A 226 20.55 13.03 -30.54
N GLU A 227 21.13 12.78 -31.73
CA GLU A 227 21.44 13.85 -32.69
C GLU A 227 20.16 14.39 -33.33
N ARG A 228 19.22 13.51 -33.66
CA ARG A 228 17.96 13.87 -34.32
C ARG A 228 16.82 14.18 -33.32
N GLY A 229 17.00 13.86 -32.04
CA GLY A 229 15.98 14.03 -31.02
C GLY A 229 14.75 13.17 -31.24
N VAL A 230 14.92 11.95 -31.73
CA VAL A 230 13.83 11.02 -32.00
C VAL A 230 14.01 9.69 -31.27
N PHE A 231 12.90 9.11 -30.87
CA PHE A 231 12.83 7.76 -30.31
C PHE A 231 12.42 6.78 -31.43
N VAL A 232 13.23 5.74 -31.65
CA VAL A 232 12.98 4.73 -32.69
C VAL A 232 12.39 3.48 -32.04
N TYR A 233 11.15 3.15 -32.36
CA TYR A 233 10.46 2.01 -31.80
C TYR A 233 9.67 1.26 -32.88
N GLU A 234 9.91 -0.06 -33.02
CA GLU A 234 9.27 -0.92 -34.01
C GLU A 234 9.36 -0.36 -35.47
N GLY A 235 10.51 0.21 -35.81
CA GLY A 235 10.76 0.79 -37.13
C GLY A 235 10.07 2.14 -37.41
N LYS A 236 9.44 2.75 -36.38
CA LYS A 236 8.84 4.09 -36.47
C LYS A 236 9.63 5.08 -35.61
N GLU A 237 9.64 6.32 -36.07
CA GLU A 237 10.28 7.45 -35.39
C GLU A 237 9.24 8.29 -34.68
N TYR A 238 9.52 8.66 -33.42
CA TYR A 238 8.67 9.49 -32.60
C TYR A 238 9.47 10.67 -32.07
N PRO A 239 9.10 11.92 -32.38
CA PRO A 239 9.80 13.09 -31.84
C PRO A 239 9.74 13.10 -30.32
N LEU A 240 10.87 13.37 -29.68
CA LEU A 240 10.95 13.54 -28.24
C LEU A 240 10.42 14.91 -27.83
N ARG A 241 9.71 14.96 -26.71
CA ARG A 241 9.24 16.20 -26.07
C ARG A 241 10.36 16.95 -25.33
N ASP A 242 11.40 16.27 -25.00
CA ASP A 242 12.59 16.77 -24.32
C ASP A 242 13.80 16.00 -24.87
N THR A 243 14.80 16.74 -25.34
CA THR A 243 16.00 16.19 -25.99
C THR A 243 17.26 16.47 -25.18
N ASN A 244 17.13 17.09 -23.99
CA ASN A 244 18.26 17.43 -23.15
C ASN A 244 18.60 16.28 -22.18
N PHE A 245 19.63 15.51 -22.49
CA PHE A 245 20.10 14.36 -21.71
C PHE A 245 21.59 14.54 -21.33
N PRO A 246 21.96 15.53 -20.51
CA PRO A 246 23.37 15.90 -20.28
C PRO A 246 24.21 14.80 -19.62
N THR A 247 23.58 13.86 -18.92
CA THR A 247 24.29 12.75 -18.23
C THR A 247 24.23 11.43 -18.98
N VAL A 248 23.63 11.39 -20.17
CA VAL A 248 23.50 10.15 -20.97
C VAL A 248 24.57 10.15 -22.06
N ASP A 249 25.48 9.18 -22.00
CA ASP A 249 26.42 8.90 -23.08
C ASP A 249 25.73 8.03 -24.15
N PRO A 250 25.58 8.49 -25.41
CA PRO A 250 24.95 7.69 -26.46
C PRO A 250 25.65 6.35 -26.73
N ALA A 251 26.96 6.23 -26.42
CA ALA A 251 27.70 4.99 -26.59
C ALA A 251 27.46 3.97 -25.46
N ASP A 252 27.12 4.45 -24.28
CA ASP A 252 26.79 3.63 -23.10
C ASP A 252 25.69 4.31 -22.27
N PRO A 253 24.42 4.29 -22.74
CA PRO A 253 23.37 5.14 -22.21
C PRO A 253 22.92 4.77 -20.78
N TYR A 254 23.37 3.63 -20.26
CA TYR A 254 22.99 3.14 -18.93
C TYR A 254 24.11 3.23 -17.89
N ARG A 255 25.28 3.71 -18.27
CA ARG A 255 26.34 3.98 -17.34
C ARG A 255 25.99 5.22 -16.50
N LEU A 256 26.06 5.08 -15.18
CA LEU A 256 25.99 6.23 -14.27
C LEU A 256 27.27 7.08 -14.43
N THR A 257 27.12 8.40 -14.39
CA THR A 257 28.30 9.27 -14.23
C THR A 257 28.84 9.14 -12.79
N ASP A 258 30.05 9.62 -12.55
CA ASP A 258 30.63 9.56 -11.21
C ASP A 258 29.78 10.37 -10.21
N GLU A 259 29.21 11.49 -10.64
CA GLU A 259 28.32 12.33 -9.82
C GLU A 259 26.97 11.65 -9.55
N GLU A 260 26.41 10.93 -10.54
CA GLU A 260 25.20 10.14 -10.35
C GLU A 260 25.44 8.98 -9.39
N GLN A 261 26.59 8.32 -9.48
CA GLN A 261 26.97 7.23 -8.59
C GLN A 261 27.09 7.74 -7.14
N GLU A 262 27.82 8.84 -6.93
CA GLU A 262 27.97 9.46 -5.61
C GLU A 262 26.60 9.89 -5.03
N LEU A 263 25.71 10.42 -5.88
CA LEU A 263 24.35 10.80 -5.48
C LEU A 263 23.56 9.59 -5.01
N ILE A 264 23.57 8.49 -5.77
CA ILE A 264 22.82 7.27 -5.41
C ILE A 264 23.37 6.64 -4.13
N GLU A 265 24.67 6.65 -3.89
CA GLU A 265 25.27 6.20 -2.64
C GLU A 265 24.77 7.02 -1.42
N LYS A 266 24.65 8.34 -1.57
CA LYS A 266 24.10 9.21 -0.52
C LYS A 266 22.61 8.95 -0.27
N ILE A 267 21.84 8.74 -1.33
CA ILE A 267 20.40 8.37 -1.24
C ILE A 267 20.27 7.01 -0.56
N HIS A 268 21.02 6.03 -1.00
CA HIS A 268 21.05 4.69 -0.42
C HIS A 268 21.36 4.76 1.09
N TYR A 269 22.42 5.48 1.47
CA TYR A 269 22.76 5.68 2.87
C TYR A 269 21.59 6.28 3.67
N SER A 270 20.90 7.26 3.12
CA SER A 270 19.76 7.92 3.78
C SER A 270 18.58 6.97 4.02
N PHE A 271 18.22 6.15 3.02
CA PHE A 271 17.17 5.13 3.16
C PHE A 271 17.54 4.07 4.20
N MET A 272 18.77 3.54 4.12
CA MET A 272 19.25 2.46 5.00
C MET A 272 19.42 2.89 6.46
N ASN A 273 19.53 4.20 6.74
CA ASN A 273 19.70 4.73 8.10
C ASN A 273 18.45 5.42 8.66
N SER A 274 17.31 5.35 7.99
CA SER A 274 16.05 5.88 8.49
C SER A 274 15.42 4.92 9.51
N GLU A 275 15.54 5.22 10.80
CA GLU A 275 14.99 4.37 11.86
C GLU A 275 13.45 4.27 11.81
N LYS A 276 12.78 5.36 11.45
CA LYS A 276 11.32 5.36 11.30
C LYS A 276 10.88 4.49 10.13
N LEU A 277 11.60 4.53 8.99
CA LEU A 277 11.32 3.66 7.87
C LEU A 277 11.52 2.18 8.25
N LYS A 278 12.62 1.86 8.94
CA LYS A 278 12.86 0.49 9.44
C LYS A 278 11.74 0.02 10.36
N LYS A 279 11.28 0.86 11.31
CA LYS A 279 10.14 0.53 12.19
C LYS A 279 8.89 0.18 11.37
N HIS A 280 8.54 1.00 10.38
CA HIS A 280 7.37 0.79 9.55
C HIS A 280 7.49 -0.43 8.64
N MET A 281 8.67 -0.67 8.07
CA MET A 281 8.90 -1.89 7.28
C MET A 281 8.78 -3.15 8.14
N ARG A 282 9.35 -3.18 9.34
CA ARG A 282 9.15 -4.30 10.28
C ARG A 282 7.68 -4.52 10.59
N CYS A 283 6.90 -3.46 10.75
CA CYS A 283 5.45 -3.52 10.93
C CYS A 283 4.75 -4.17 9.72
N LEU A 284 5.07 -3.72 8.48
CA LEU A 284 4.56 -4.32 7.26
C LEU A 284 4.91 -5.80 7.12
N PHE A 285 6.13 -6.19 7.47
CA PHE A 285 6.56 -7.60 7.43
C PHE A 285 5.89 -8.44 8.51
N THR A 286 5.65 -7.87 9.69
CA THR A 286 5.06 -8.61 10.82
C THR A 286 3.57 -8.87 10.60
N TYR A 287 2.85 -7.88 10.08
CA TYR A 287 1.39 -7.91 9.96
C TYR A 287 0.91 -8.03 8.51
N GLY A 288 1.83 -8.19 7.54
CA GLY A 288 1.49 -8.23 6.13
C GLY A 288 1.85 -9.51 5.41
N GLY A 289 1.30 -9.65 4.21
CA GLY A 289 1.55 -10.74 3.27
C GLY A 289 0.94 -10.46 1.90
N MET A 290 1.16 -11.39 0.97
CA MET A 290 0.61 -11.27 -0.38
C MET A 290 -0.90 -11.52 -0.43
N TYR A 291 -1.44 -12.28 0.51
CA TYR A 291 -2.86 -12.56 0.65
C TYR A 291 -3.22 -12.98 2.09
N LEU A 292 -4.50 -13.00 2.39
CA LEU A 292 -5.06 -13.52 3.65
C LEU A 292 -6.34 -14.28 3.38
N VAL A 293 -6.57 -15.37 4.11
CA VAL A 293 -7.90 -16.01 4.21
C VAL A 293 -8.46 -15.77 5.60
N CYS A 294 -9.54 -15.02 5.69
CA CYS A 294 -10.19 -14.69 6.95
C CYS A 294 -11.70 -14.69 6.81
N ASN A 295 -12.39 -15.34 7.76
CA ASN A 295 -13.85 -15.43 7.79
C ASN A 295 -14.47 -15.90 6.45
N SER A 296 -13.86 -16.92 5.83
CA SER A 296 -14.22 -17.45 4.51
C SER A 296 -14.10 -16.46 3.35
N ASN A 297 -13.36 -15.38 3.55
CA ASN A 297 -13.00 -14.42 2.49
C ASN A 297 -11.52 -14.54 2.14
N LEU A 298 -11.21 -14.40 0.86
CA LEU A 298 -9.84 -14.32 0.34
C LEU A 298 -9.53 -12.86 0.02
N LEU A 299 -8.54 -12.32 0.70
CA LEU A 299 -8.07 -10.94 0.52
C LEU A 299 -6.71 -10.96 -0.19
N TYR A 300 -6.55 -10.18 -1.25
CA TYR A 300 -5.27 -9.87 -1.88
C TYR A 300 -5.36 -8.52 -2.61
N HIS A 301 -4.21 -7.86 -2.80
CA HIS A 301 -4.23 -6.49 -3.30
C HIS A 301 -4.71 -6.38 -4.76
N ALA A 302 -4.08 -7.06 -5.72
CA ALA A 302 -4.30 -6.78 -7.14
C ALA A 302 -4.87 -7.97 -7.94
N SER A 303 -4.07 -8.99 -8.22
CA SER A 303 -4.49 -10.09 -9.11
C SER A 303 -3.90 -11.45 -8.72
N VAL A 304 -4.50 -12.48 -9.28
CA VAL A 304 -3.91 -13.81 -9.44
C VAL A 304 -3.76 -14.03 -10.96
N PRO A 305 -2.54 -14.10 -11.51
CA PRO A 305 -2.32 -14.16 -12.95
C PRO A 305 -3.02 -15.32 -13.63
N LEU A 306 -3.75 -15.03 -14.71
CA LEU A 306 -4.50 -16.01 -15.50
C LEU A 306 -4.11 -15.98 -16.97
N ASN A 307 -4.28 -17.11 -17.64
CA ASN A 307 -4.28 -17.23 -19.09
C ASN A 307 -5.65 -16.82 -19.68
N GLU A 308 -5.74 -16.69 -20.99
CA GLU A 308 -6.96 -16.29 -21.70
C GLU A 308 -8.13 -17.25 -21.47
N ASP A 309 -7.86 -18.55 -21.32
CA ASP A 309 -8.83 -19.60 -21.04
C ASP A 309 -9.27 -19.66 -19.56
N GLY A 310 -8.70 -18.79 -18.71
CA GLY A 310 -8.97 -18.72 -17.26
C GLY A 310 -8.19 -19.74 -16.43
N SER A 311 -7.28 -20.51 -17.00
CA SER A 311 -6.32 -21.31 -16.25
C SER A 311 -5.29 -20.40 -15.55
N PHE A 312 -4.68 -20.89 -14.46
CA PHE A 312 -3.62 -20.13 -13.79
C PHE A 312 -2.39 -20.02 -14.68
N LYS A 313 -1.84 -18.80 -14.75
CA LYS A 313 -0.60 -18.56 -15.47
C LYS A 313 0.58 -19.10 -14.67
N HIS A 314 1.42 -19.91 -15.33
CA HIS A 314 2.65 -20.40 -14.73
C HIS A 314 3.76 -19.36 -14.88
N VAL A 315 4.41 -19.03 -13.79
CA VAL A 315 5.53 -18.08 -13.73
C VAL A 315 6.79 -18.82 -13.32
N ASN A 316 7.83 -18.72 -14.14
CA ASN A 316 9.13 -19.35 -13.82
C ASN A 316 9.92 -18.44 -12.86
N ILE A 317 10.30 -18.97 -11.71
CA ILE A 317 11.18 -18.31 -10.73
C ILE A 317 12.33 -19.26 -10.43
N CYS A 318 13.55 -18.87 -10.79
CA CYS A 318 14.76 -19.69 -10.60
C CYS A 318 14.64 -21.13 -11.15
N GLY A 319 14.06 -21.28 -12.36
CA GLY A 319 13.93 -22.57 -13.04
C GLY A 319 12.78 -23.45 -12.55
N LYS A 320 11.96 -22.97 -11.62
CA LYS A 320 10.78 -23.68 -11.14
C LYS A 320 9.51 -22.87 -11.45
N GLU A 321 8.45 -23.56 -11.87
CA GLU A 321 7.16 -22.95 -12.15
C GLU A 321 6.29 -22.84 -10.89
N TYR A 322 5.65 -21.68 -10.76
CA TYR A 322 4.71 -21.36 -9.69
C TYR A 322 3.45 -20.74 -10.28
N TRP A 323 2.30 -21.00 -9.68
CA TRP A 323 1.01 -20.46 -10.09
C TRP A 323 0.07 -20.35 -8.89
N GLY A 324 -1.02 -19.61 -9.02
CA GLY A 324 -2.07 -19.50 -8.02
C GLY A 324 -1.54 -19.15 -6.63
N LYS A 325 -1.95 -19.92 -5.63
CA LYS A 325 -1.52 -19.78 -4.24
C LYS A 325 -0.01 -19.92 -4.08
N ASN A 326 0.58 -20.94 -4.71
CA ASN A 326 2.02 -21.21 -4.59
C ASN A 326 2.89 -20.08 -5.16
N LEU A 327 2.39 -19.35 -6.16
CA LEU A 327 3.07 -18.17 -6.69
C LEU A 327 3.09 -17.05 -5.64
N LEU A 328 1.95 -16.76 -5.01
CA LEU A 328 1.90 -15.72 -3.98
C LEU A 328 2.73 -16.10 -2.74
N ASP A 329 2.73 -17.38 -2.34
CA ASP A 329 3.58 -17.89 -1.25
C ASP A 329 5.08 -17.71 -1.58
N LYS A 330 5.51 -18.01 -2.82
CA LYS A 330 6.91 -17.83 -3.24
C LYS A 330 7.29 -16.36 -3.29
N ILE A 331 6.41 -15.49 -3.77
CA ILE A 331 6.64 -14.05 -3.80
C ILE A 331 6.77 -13.48 -2.38
N ASP A 332 5.88 -13.87 -1.47
CA ASP A 332 5.97 -13.47 -0.05
C ASP A 332 7.33 -13.86 0.55
N GLN A 333 7.78 -15.09 0.29
CA GLN A 333 9.10 -15.55 0.71
C GLN A 333 10.22 -14.67 0.13
N LEU A 334 10.20 -14.36 -1.18
CA LEU A 334 11.24 -13.54 -1.81
C LEU A 334 11.28 -12.12 -1.25
N ILE A 335 10.13 -11.50 -1.02
CA ILE A 335 10.05 -10.16 -0.43
C ILE A 335 10.70 -10.18 0.98
N ARG A 336 10.47 -11.23 1.78
CA ARG A 336 11.11 -11.38 3.10
C ARG A 336 12.60 -11.65 2.99
N THR A 337 13.03 -12.52 2.08
CA THR A 337 14.46 -12.79 1.80
C THR A 337 15.20 -11.50 1.48
N ALA A 338 14.66 -10.64 0.62
CA ALA A 338 15.29 -9.39 0.24
C ALA A 338 15.59 -8.45 1.42
N TYR A 339 14.79 -8.49 2.46
CA TYR A 339 14.94 -7.60 3.62
C TYR A 339 15.70 -8.23 4.78
N PHE A 340 15.47 -9.52 5.07
CA PHE A 340 15.94 -10.17 6.29
C PHE A 340 17.13 -11.11 6.10
N ASP A 341 17.39 -11.57 4.86
CA ASP A 341 18.48 -12.52 4.65
C ASP A 341 19.84 -11.79 4.71
N GLU A 342 20.72 -12.32 5.54
CA GLU A 342 22.10 -11.87 5.69
C GLU A 342 23.12 -12.99 5.35
N ASP A 343 22.63 -14.22 5.13
CA ASP A 343 23.48 -15.41 4.99
C ASP A 343 23.84 -15.69 3.52
N ASP A 344 22.94 -15.39 2.55
CA ASP A 344 23.14 -15.61 1.12
C ASP A 344 22.99 -14.33 0.31
N GLU A 345 24.12 -13.71 -0.02
CA GLU A 345 24.14 -12.47 -0.79
C GLU A 345 23.58 -12.62 -2.21
N GLU A 346 23.72 -13.81 -2.84
CA GLU A 346 23.22 -14.04 -4.19
C GLU A 346 21.68 -14.21 -4.18
N GLU A 347 21.14 -14.98 -3.24
CA GLU A 347 19.69 -15.14 -3.05
C GLU A 347 19.06 -13.81 -2.66
N LYS A 348 19.66 -13.07 -1.74
CA LYS A 348 19.21 -11.71 -1.37
C LYS A 348 19.21 -10.78 -2.54
N ARG A 349 20.28 -10.74 -3.34
CA ARG A 349 20.38 -9.89 -4.52
C ARG A 349 19.32 -10.25 -5.56
N PHE A 350 19.08 -11.55 -5.80
CA PHE A 350 17.99 -11.98 -6.67
C PHE A 350 16.64 -11.51 -6.13
N ALA A 351 16.38 -11.69 -4.86
CA ALA A 351 15.14 -11.29 -4.20
C ALA A 351 14.91 -9.77 -4.27
N MET A 352 15.96 -8.96 -4.09
CA MET A 352 15.89 -7.51 -4.26
C MET A 352 15.56 -7.11 -5.71
N ASP A 353 16.18 -7.77 -6.70
CA ASP A 353 15.87 -7.54 -8.11
C ASP A 353 14.44 -7.96 -8.45
N TYR A 354 13.96 -9.05 -7.81
CA TYR A 354 12.61 -9.54 -8.01
C TYR A 354 11.55 -8.59 -7.39
N ILE A 355 11.84 -7.92 -6.29
CA ILE A 355 10.95 -6.86 -5.74
C ILE A 355 10.77 -5.72 -6.77
N TRP A 356 11.85 -5.29 -7.44
CA TRP A 356 11.73 -4.33 -8.53
C TRP A 356 10.90 -4.89 -9.70
N TYR A 357 11.07 -6.18 -10.03
CA TYR A 357 10.26 -6.85 -11.04
C TYR A 357 8.76 -6.85 -10.67
N LEU A 358 8.41 -7.03 -9.39
CA LEU A 358 7.03 -6.97 -8.92
C LEU A 358 6.39 -5.59 -9.14
N TRP A 359 7.19 -4.54 -9.20
CA TRP A 359 6.71 -3.19 -9.50
C TRP A 359 6.32 -2.99 -10.97
N CYS A 360 7.01 -3.58 -11.92
CA CYS A 360 6.87 -3.26 -13.35
C CYS A 360 6.94 -4.45 -14.32
N GLY A 361 7.16 -5.66 -13.81
CA GLY A 361 7.28 -6.87 -14.59
C GLY A 361 5.94 -7.40 -15.12
N PRO A 362 5.91 -7.95 -16.35
CA PRO A 362 4.67 -8.32 -17.02
C PRO A 362 3.89 -9.48 -16.35
N ASP A 363 4.56 -10.33 -15.59
CA ASP A 363 3.95 -11.49 -14.92
C ASP A 363 3.80 -11.29 -13.41
N ALA A 364 4.04 -10.07 -12.94
CA ALA A 364 3.94 -9.73 -11.52
C ALA A 364 2.47 -9.60 -11.07
N PRO A 365 2.00 -10.38 -10.07
CA PRO A 365 0.63 -10.31 -9.58
C PRO A 365 0.22 -8.93 -9.08
N SER A 366 1.18 -8.19 -8.50
CA SER A 366 0.98 -6.84 -7.99
C SER A 366 0.82 -5.76 -9.07
N PHE A 367 1.25 -6.05 -10.30
CA PHE A 367 1.20 -5.12 -11.43
C PHE A 367 0.24 -5.60 -12.54
N ASP A 368 0.39 -6.83 -12.99
CA ASP A 368 -0.44 -7.57 -13.97
C ASP A 368 -0.79 -6.74 -15.23
N LYS A 369 0.27 -6.21 -15.86
CA LYS A 369 0.21 -5.50 -17.15
C LYS A 369 1.43 -5.86 -18.00
N ASP A 370 1.28 -5.71 -19.30
CA ASP A 370 2.34 -6.02 -20.28
C ASP A 370 3.61 -5.17 -20.11
N LYS A 371 3.48 -3.93 -19.68
CA LYS A 371 4.59 -2.99 -19.48
C LYS A 371 4.19 -1.83 -18.58
N MET A 372 5.18 -1.17 -18.01
CA MET A 372 5.03 0.14 -17.37
C MET A 372 5.53 1.25 -18.31
N ALA A 373 4.63 2.05 -18.85
CA ALA A 373 4.92 3.06 -19.87
C ALA A 373 5.43 4.39 -19.25
N THR A 374 6.44 4.33 -18.39
CA THR A 374 6.99 5.52 -17.72
C THR A 374 7.71 6.43 -18.70
N PHE A 375 8.67 5.89 -19.47
CA PHE A 375 9.44 6.65 -20.47
C PHE A 375 8.50 7.27 -21.51
N GLU A 376 7.61 6.48 -22.06
CA GLU A 376 6.70 6.90 -23.13
C GLU A 376 5.81 8.06 -22.69
N ARG A 377 5.32 8.02 -21.44
CA ARG A 377 4.45 9.07 -20.89
C ARG A 377 5.17 10.40 -20.65
N TYR A 378 6.47 10.39 -20.39
CA TYR A 378 7.25 11.62 -20.28
C TYR A 378 7.65 12.14 -21.66
N PHE A 379 8.29 11.32 -22.47
CA PHE A 379 9.03 11.78 -23.63
C PHE A 379 8.27 11.73 -24.95
N ILE A 380 7.21 10.94 -25.05
CA ILE A 380 6.49 10.74 -26.31
C ILE A 380 5.10 11.36 -26.24
N THR A 381 4.70 12.05 -27.33
CA THR A 381 3.36 12.66 -27.42
C THR A 381 2.30 11.65 -27.84
N ASP A 382 2.68 10.66 -28.67
CA ASP A 382 1.76 9.66 -29.19
C ASP A 382 1.24 8.75 -28.06
N LYS A 383 -0.05 8.90 -27.77
CA LYS A 383 -0.73 8.15 -26.70
C LYS A 383 -0.87 6.66 -26.99
N SER A 384 -0.66 6.21 -28.22
CA SER A 384 -0.69 4.78 -28.54
C SER A 384 0.40 4.01 -27.80
N LEU A 385 1.59 4.63 -27.60
CA LEU A 385 2.69 4.06 -26.84
C LEU A 385 2.47 4.11 -25.32
N HIS A 386 1.56 4.94 -24.83
CA HIS A 386 1.22 5.03 -23.40
C HIS A 386 0.31 3.89 -22.95
N LYS A 387 -0.24 3.10 -23.88
CA LYS A 387 -1.17 2.03 -23.55
C LYS A 387 -0.43 0.91 -22.82
N GLU A 388 -1.00 0.50 -21.70
CA GLU A 388 -0.62 -0.66 -20.92
C GLU A 388 -1.77 -1.67 -20.97
N THR A 389 -1.49 -2.89 -21.41
CA THR A 389 -2.50 -3.94 -21.52
C THR A 389 -2.53 -4.73 -20.22
N LYS A 390 -3.70 -4.76 -19.59
CA LYS A 390 -3.90 -5.54 -18.37
C LYS A 390 -3.91 -7.04 -18.65
N GLY A 391 -3.47 -7.82 -17.67
CA GLY A 391 -3.56 -9.27 -17.68
C GLY A 391 -5.00 -9.79 -17.78
N TYR A 392 -5.14 -11.04 -18.15
CA TYR A 392 -6.46 -11.68 -18.37
C TYR A 392 -7.31 -11.76 -17.11
N TYR A 393 -6.70 -11.73 -15.92
CA TYR A 393 -7.46 -11.64 -14.66
C TYR A 393 -8.50 -10.51 -14.71
N TYR A 394 -8.14 -9.31 -15.16
CA TYR A 394 -9.06 -8.16 -15.19
C TYR A 394 -10.21 -8.31 -16.20
N ALA A 395 -10.01 -9.09 -17.24
CA ALA A 395 -11.07 -9.40 -18.21
C ALA A 395 -12.02 -10.49 -17.70
N LEU A 396 -11.47 -11.45 -16.95
CA LEU A 396 -12.19 -12.68 -16.54
C LEU A 396 -12.81 -12.59 -15.14
N ARG A 397 -12.32 -11.72 -14.26
CA ARG A 397 -12.75 -11.62 -12.84
C ARG A 397 -14.22 -11.31 -12.62
N ASN A 398 -14.96 -10.92 -13.67
CA ASN A 398 -16.41 -10.69 -13.59
C ASN A 398 -17.24 -11.97 -13.74
N LYS A 399 -16.58 -13.09 -14.04
CA LYS A 399 -17.23 -14.40 -14.16
C LYS A 399 -17.18 -15.14 -12.84
N GLU A 400 -18.31 -15.64 -12.40
CA GLU A 400 -18.46 -16.34 -11.12
C GLU A 400 -17.60 -17.60 -11.05
N GLU A 401 -17.57 -18.39 -12.15
CA GLU A 401 -16.75 -19.61 -12.25
C GLU A 401 -15.24 -19.36 -12.11
N ILE A 402 -14.78 -18.17 -12.49
CA ILE A 402 -13.35 -17.79 -12.31
C ILE A 402 -13.08 -17.43 -10.85
N CYS A 403 -13.97 -16.70 -10.22
CA CYS A 403 -13.86 -16.39 -8.80
C CYS A 403 -13.88 -17.66 -7.94
N ASP A 404 -14.79 -18.59 -8.24
CA ASP A 404 -14.87 -19.89 -7.53
C ASP A 404 -13.58 -20.70 -7.71
N ARG A 405 -13.01 -20.76 -8.93
CA ARG A 405 -11.73 -21.43 -9.19
C ARG A 405 -10.59 -20.83 -8.38
N ILE A 406 -10.54 -19.49 -8.28
CA ILE A 406 -9.52 -18.81 -7.47
C ILE A 406 -9.74 -19.14 -6.00
N LEU A 407 -10.96 -19.07 -5.49
CA LEU A 407 -11.28 -19.39 -4.11
C LEU A 407 -10.89 -20.85 -3.76
N GLU A 408 -11.20 -21.80 -4.64
CA GLU A 408 -10.82 -23.22 -4.48
C GLU A 408 -9.31 -23.43 -4.44
N GLU A 409 -8.53 -22.73 -5.27
CA GLU A 409 -7.06 -22.77 -5.28
C GLU A 409 -6.47 -22.35 -3.92
N PHE A 410 -7.10 -21.39 -3.25
CA PHE A 410 -6.72 -20.96 -1.90
C PHE A 410 -7.39 -21.76 -0.79
N GLY A 411 -8.11 -22.82 -1.12
CA GLY A 411 -8.79 -23.67 -0.16
C GLY A 411 -10.04 -23.05 0.48
N VAL A 412 -10.57 -22.00 -0.13
CA VAL A 412 -11.78 -21.30 0.34
C VAL A 412 -13.00 -21.86 -0.39
N THR A 413 -13.83 -22.61 0.30
CA THR A 413 -15.01 -23.28 -0.26
C THR A 413 -16.25 -22.98 0.57
N GLY A 414 -17.42 -22.99 -0.06
CA GLY A 414 -18.70 -22.78 0.62
C GLY A 414 -19.57 -21.72 -0.07
N GLN A 415 -20.73 -21.42 0.54
CA GLN A 415 -21.71 -20.51 -0.04
C GLN A 415 -21.37 -19.02 0.22
N HIS A 416 -20.83 -18.72 1.41
CA HIS A 416 -20.56 -17.36 1.88
C HIS A 416 -19.07 -17.05 1.74
N THR A 417 -18.58 -17.12 0.48
CA THR A 417 -17.15 -16.92 0.18
C THR A 417 -16.99 -15.81 -0.82
N HIS A 418 -16.06 -14.89 -0.53
CA HIS A 418 -15.80 -13.72 -1.37
C HIS A 418 -14.31 -13.51 -1.59
N ILE A 419 -13.96 -12.94 -2.75
CA ILE A 419 -12.68 -12.32 -3.01
C ILE A 419 -12.81 -10.84 -2.71
N ILE A 420 -11.87 -10.27 -1.96
CA ILE A 420 -11.81 -8.86 -1.63
C ILE A 420 -10.48 -8.31 -2.13
N ASN A 421 -10.51 -7.34 -3.04
CA ASN A 421 -9.29 -6.74 -3.58
C ASN A 421 -9.38 -5.22 -3.80
N GLY A 422 -8.23 -4.61 -4.16
CA GLY A 422 -8.05 -3.20 -4.43
C GLY A 422 -7.38 -2.92 -5.78
N HIS A 423 -6.30 -2.13 -5.79
CA HIS A 423 -5.38 -1.82 -6.88
C HIS A 423 -5.98 -0.99 -8.04
N VAL A 424 -7.20 -1.25 -8.44
CA VAL A 424 -7.87 -0.52 -9.54
C VAL A 424 -9.08 0.19 -8.99
N PRO A 425 -9.00 1.51 -8.75
CA PRO A 425 -10.09 2.26 -8.17
C PRO A 425 -11.39 2.16 -8.98
N VAL A 426 -12.48 1.97 -8.28
CA VAL A 426 -13.83 1.91 -8.86
C VAL A 426 -14.26 3.29 -9.30
N LYS A 427 -14.51 3.48 -10.59
CA LYS A 427 -14.91 4.76 -11.19
C LYS A 427 -16.43 4.93 -11.13
N THR A 428 -16.95 5.29 -9.96
CA THR A 428 -18.41 5.46 -9.76
C THR A 428 -19.03 6.52 -10.67
N ILE A 429 -18.28 7.58 -11.00
CA ILE A 429 -18.68 8.60 -12.00
C ILE A 429 -19.01 7.96 -13.35
N LYS A 430 -18.36 6.83 -13.70
CA LYS A 430 -18.59 6.08 -14.94
C LYS A 430 -19.60 4.95 -14.79
N GLY A 431 -20.26 4.85 -13.62
CA GLY A 431 -21.23 3.80 -13.33
C GLY A 431 -20.61 2.43 -12.97
N GLU A 432 -19.30 2.38 -12.72
CA GLU A 432 -18.68 1.14 -12.24
C GLU A 432 -19.19 0.79 -10.85
N GLN A 433 -19.41 -0.51 -10.62
CA GLN A 433 -19.85 -1.03 -9.34
C GLN A 433 -18.71 -1.78 -8.63
N PRO A 434 -18.60 -1.66 -7.30
CA PRO A 434 -17.60 -2.37 -6.51
C PRO A 434 -17.86 -3.88 -6.46
N MET A 435 -19.11 -4.29 -6.55
CA MET A 435 -19.54 -5.70 -6.54
C MET A 435 -19.53 -6.27 -7.96
N LYS A 436 -18.83 -7.40 -8.14
CA LYS A 436 -18.65 -8.11 -9.42
C LYS A 436 -18.93 -9.60 -9.24
N ALA A 437 -19.05 -10.33 -10.37
CA ALA A 437 -19.25 -11.79 -10.38
C ALA A 437 -20.40 -12.24 -9.42
N GLY A 438 -21.57 -11.62 -9.54
CA GLY A 438 -22.72 -11.99 -8.69
C GLY A 438 -22.51 -11.76 -7.18
N GLY A 439 -21.51 -10.98 -6.77
CA GLY A 439 -21.14 -10.76 -5.36
C GLY A 439 -19.92 -11.56 -4.90
N LYS A 440 -19.40 -12.46 -5.72
CA LYS A 440 -18.19 -13.25 -5.38
C LYS A 440 -16.92 -12.40 -5.31
N LEU A 441 -16.86 -11.27 -6.01
CA LEU A 441 -15.73 -10.34 -5.98
C LEU A 441 -16.18 -8.95 -5.53
N LEU A 442 -15.52 -8.43 -4.51
CA LEU A 442 -15.70 -7.08 -3.97
C LEU A 442 -14.41 -6.28 -4.19
N VAL A 443 -14.50 -5.25 -5.04
CA VAL A 443 -13.38 -4.31 -5.27
C VAL A 443 -13.60 -3.12 -4.36
N ILE A 444 -12.84 -3.02 -3.27
CA ILE A 444 -13.03 -1.98 -2.25
C ILE A 444 -12.10 -0.76 -2.44
N ASP A 445 -11.41 -0.68 -3.56
CA ASP A 445 -10.58 0.48 -3.90
C ASP A 445 -11.45 1.62 -4.45
N GLY A 446 -11.58 2.68 -3.68
CA GLY A 446 -12.21 3.93 -4.10
C GLY A 446 -11.22 5.07 -4.26
N GLY A 447 -9.93 4.82 -3.98
CA GLY A 447 -8.88 5.82 -4.02
C GLY A 447 -9.04 6.87 -2.92
N PHE A 448 -8.71 6.54 -1.67
CA PHE A 448 -8.78 7.48 -0.53
C PHE A 448 -7.94 8.74 -0.74
N SER A 449 -6.84 8.65 -1.52
CA SER A 449 -6.06 9.83 -1.89
C SER A 449 -6.88 10.82 -2.71
N LYS A 450 -6.78 12.12 -2.38
CA LYS A 450 -7.40 13.22 -3.14
C LYS A 450 -7.06 13.18 -4.63
N ALA A 451 -5.90 12.62 -5.00
CA ALA A 451 -5.47 12.50 -6.39
C ALA A 451 -6.40 11.62 -7.25
N TYR A 452 -7.16 10.70 -6.64
CA TYR A 452 -8.10 9.83 -7.33
C TYR A 452 -9.53 10.37 -7.36
N GLN A 453 -9.94 11.17 -6.39
CA GLN A 453 -11.32 11.61 -6.21
C GLN A 453 -11.96 12.26 -7.45
N PRO A 454 -11.23 13.04 -8.29
CA PRO A 454 -11.78 13.55 -9.54
C PRO A 454 -12.15 12.48 -10.56
N GLU A 455 -11.51 11.30 -10.49
CA GLU A 455 -11.77 10.17 -11.38
C GLU A 455 -12.78 9.18 -10.82
N THR A 456 -12.80 8.99 -9.50
CA THR A 456 -13.65 8.02 -8.81
C THR A 456 -14.99 8.62 -8.40
N GLY A 457 -15.02 9.89 -7.98
CA GLY A 457 -16.21 10.59 -7.48
C GLY A 457 -16.54 10.31 -6.02
N ILE A 458 -15.71 9.51 -5.33
CA ILE A 458 -15.86 9.13 -3.92
C ILE A 458 -14.52 9.24 -3.21
N ALA A 459 -14.55 9.17 -1.87
CA ALA A 459 -13.34 9.11 -1.07
C ALA A 459 -12.81 7.67 -0.88
N GLY A 460 -13.66 6.65 -0.98
CA GLY A 460 -13.25 5.28 -0.84
C GLY A 460 -14.36 4.36 -0.32
N TYR A 461 -14.00 3.11 -0.08
CA TYR A 461 -14.88 2.08 0.47
C TYR A 461 -14.31 1.49 1.75
N THR A 462 -15.20 1.14 2.69
CA THR A 462 -14.90 0.27 3.82
C THR A 462 -15.85 -0.92 3.78
N LEU A 463 -15.32 -2.13 3.77
CA LEU A 463 -16.11 -3.34 3.91
C LEU A 463 -16.18 -3.73 5.38
N VAL A 464 -17.39 -3.90 5.90
CA VAL A 464 -17.64 -4.30 7.28
C VAL A 464 -18.17 -5.72 7.29
N TYR A 465 -17.41 -6.65 7.87
CA TYR A 465 -17.84 -8.00 8.15
C TYR A 465 -18.35 -8.10 9.60
N HIS A 466 -19.53 -8.64 9.79
CA HIS A 466 -20.10 -8.90 11.11
C HIS A 466 -20.90 -10.21 11.12
N SER A 467 -21.34 -10.66 12.30
CA SER A 467 -21.99 -11.97 12.47
C SER A 467 -23.25 -12.20 11.63
N HIS A 468 -23.81 -11.18 11.02
CA HIS A 468 -24.96 -11.26 10.11
C HIS A 468 -24.62 -10.99 8.64
N GLY A 469 -23.33 -10.93 8.26
CA GLY A 469 -22.92 -10.82 6.86
C GLY A 469 -21.99 -9.65 6.58
N LEU A 470 -22.07 -9.13 5.36
CA LEU A 470 -21.17 -8.09 4.81
C LEU A 470 -21.94 -6.82 4.47
N GLN A 471 -21.36 -5.68 4.84
CA GLN A 471 -21.84 -4.36 4.49
C GLN A 471 -20.71 -3.55 3.85
N LEU A 472 -21.01 -2.88 2.74
CA LEU A 472 -20.08 -1.97 2.07
C LEU A 472 -20.47 -0.52 2.40
N VAL A 473 -19.54 0.22 2.95
CA VAL A 473 -19.68 1.64 3.26
C VAL A 473 -18.91 2.44 2.23
N GLN A 474 -19.61 3.26 1.46
CA GLN A 474 -19.03 4.22 0.52
C GLN A 474 -18.89 5.56 1.23
N HIS A 475 -17.72 6.16 1.17
CA HIS A 475 -17.42 7.44 1.80
C HIS A 475 -17.42 8.57 0.77
N ASP A 476 -18.08 9.67 1.10
CA ASP A 476 -17.99 10.92 0.33
C ASP A 476 -16.65 11.63 0.59
N PRO A 477 -16.17 12.46 -0.35
CA PRO A 477 -14.95 13.23 -0.17
C PRO A 477 -14.98 14.12 1.07
N PHE A 478 -13.99 13.95 1.94
CA PHE A 478 -13.82 14.78 3.14
C PHE A 478 -13.37 16.20 2.73
N GLN A 479 -14.07 17.23 3.22
CA GLN A 479 -13.79 18.61 2.84
C GLN A 479 -12.66 19.24 3.65
N SER A 480 -12.84 19.37 4.98
CA SER A 480 -11.82 19.84 5.91
C SER A 480 -12.23 19.55 7.36
N THR A 481 -11.23 19.39 8.24
CA THR A 481 -11.44 19.26 9.69
C THR A 481 -12.16 20.49 10.27
N GLN A 482 -11.76 21.69 9.83
CA GLN A 482 -12.37 22.92 10.27
C GLN A 482 -13.87 22.94 9.98
N LYS A 483 -14.27 22.61 8.75
CA LYS A 483 -15.67 22.58 8.35
C LYS A 483 -16.48 21.52 9.08
N ALA A 484 -15.88 20.34 9.31
CA ALA A 484 -16.51 19.29 10.10
C ALA A 484 -16.79 19.74 11.54
N ILE A 485 -15.87 20.47 12.16
CA ILE A 485 -16.02 21.00 13.54
C ILE A 485 -17.02 22.16 13.58
N GLU A 486 -16.88 23.13 12.69
CA GLU A 486 -17.71 24.37 12.68
C GLU A 486 -19.17 24.09 12.30
N GLU A 487 -19.41 23.20 11.35
CA GLU A 487 -20.75 22.87 10.85
C GLU A 487 -21.35 21.63 11.52
N GLY A 488 -20.58 20.93 12.39
CA GLY A 488 -21.01 19.66 13.01
C GLY A 488 -21.31 18.57 11.98
N GLN A 489 -20.69 18.66 10.78
CA GLN A 489 -20.92 17.70 9.71
C GLN A 489 -20.02 16.48 9.88
N ASP A 490 -20.66 15.33 10.04
CA ASP A 490 -19.97 14.05 9.96
C ASP A 490 -19.57 13.74 8.50
N ILE A 491 -18.62 12.82 8.32
CA ILE A 491 -18.29 12.28 6.99
C ILE A 491 -19.52 11.56 6.47
N LYS A 492 -20.08 12.08 5.37
CA LYS A 492 -21.23 11.42 4.73
C LYS A 492 -20.80 10.08 4.17
N SER A 493 -21.60 9.07 4.46
CA SER A 493 -21.40 7.73 3.93
C SER A 493 -22.72 7.09 3.55
N THR A 494 -22.66 6.18 2.58
CA THR A 494 -23.80 5.36 2.15
C THR A 494 -23.46 3.90 2.39
N THR A 495 -24.33 3.18 3.10
CA THR A 495 -24.13 1.77 3.41
C THR A 495 -24.99 0.89 2.50
N PHE A 496 -24.35 -0.11 1.90
CA PHE A 496 -24.99 -1.15 1.09
C PHE A 496 -24.85 -2.49 1.78
N VAL A 497 -25.94 -3.23 1.94
CA VAL A 497 -25.89 -4.61 2.41
C VAL A 497 -25.52 -5.52 1.24
N ILE A 498 -24.36 -6.16 1.34
CA ILE A 498 -23.86 -7.10 0.32
C ILE A 498 -24.42 -8.50 0.58
N GLU A 499 -24.35 -8.93 1.84
CA GLU A 499 -24.86 -10.21 2.29
C GLU A 499 -25.53 -10.07 3.65
N PHE A 500 -26.64 -10.74 3.83
CA PHE A 500 -27.34 -10.79 5.10
C PHE A 500 -27.73 -12.22 5.48
N ASN A 501 -27.27 -12.66 6.64
CA ASN A 501 -27.60 -13.95 7.24
C ASN A 501 -28.59 -13.74 8.40
N SER A 502 -29.74 -14.37 8.33
CA SER A 502 -30.76 -14.31 9.40
C SER A 502 -30.27 -14.94 10.70
N GLN A 503 -29.40 -15.94 10.62
CA GLN A 503 -28.75 -16.58 11.76
C GLN A 503 -27.34 -16.02 11.92
N ARG A 504 -26.90 -15.82 13.17
CA ARG A 504 -25.54 -15.35 13.46
C ARG A 504 -24.51 -16.40 13.03
N MET A 505 -23.58 -15.99 12.20
CA MET A 505 -22.38 -16.78 11.92
C MET A 505 -21.36 -16.59 13.04
N MET A 506 -20.84 -17.69 13.55
CA MET A 506 -19.76 -17.67 14.55
C MET A 506 -18.42 -17.88 13.86
N VAL A 507 -17.34 -17.32 14.42
CA VAL A 507 -15.97 -17.49 13.90
C VAL A 507 -15.60 -18.96 13.68
N LYS A 508 -16.05 -19.85 14.55
CA LYS A 508 -15.84 -21.32 14.40
C LYS A 508 -16.52 -21.92 13.17
N ASP A 509 -17.51 -21.25 12.60
CA ASP A 509 -18.29 -21.70 11.45
C ASP A 509 -17.70 -21.10 10.13
N THR A 510 -16.62 -20.32 10.23
CA THR A 510 -15.92 -19.70 9.10
C THR A 510 -14.53 -20.29 8.92
N LEU A 511 -14.02 -20.21 7.69
CA LEU A 511 -12.65 -20.59 7.38
C LEU A 511 -11.74 -19.38 7.54
N SER A 512 -10.69 -19.51 8.36
CA SER A 512 -9.64 -18.52 8.50
C SER A 512 -8.27 -19.20 8.46
N LEU A 513 -7.43 -18.78 7.51
CA LEU A 513 -6.04 -19.18 7.41
C LEU A 513 -5.19 -17.95 7.67
N ILE A 514 -4.62 -17.88 8.87
CA ILE A 514 -3.61 -16.88 9.19
C ILE A 514 -2.28 -17.44 8.67
N HIS A 515 -1.62 -16.75 7.76
CA HIS A 515 -0.24 -17.03 7.40
C HIS A 515 0.65 -16.74 8.60
N ILE A 516 0.77 -17.73 9.45
CA ILE A 516 1.92 -17.82 10.33
C ILE A 516 2.99 -18.53 9.47
N SER A 517 3.74 -17.76 8.67
CA SER A 517 5.08 -18.21 8.31
C SER A 517 5.75 -18.49 9.65
N GLU A 518 6.10 -19.74 9.91
CA GLU A 518 6.53 -20.24 11.23
C GLU A 518 7.39 -19.20 11.97
N PRO A 519 6.98 -18.72 13.15
CA PRO A 519 7.75 -17.73 13.90
C PRO A 519 9.07 -18.26 14.44
N THR A 520 9.38 -19.52 14.21
CA THR A 520 10.57 -20.20 14.71
C THR A 520 11.90 -19.67 14.19
N ARG A 521 11.93 -18.97 13.05
CA ARG A 521 13.15 -18.28 12.57
C ARG A 521 13.21 -16.79 12.95
N LEU A 522 12.09 -16.14 13.20
CA LEU A 522 12.05 -14.72 13.58
C LEU A 522 12.32 -14.46 15.06
N LEU A 523 12.10 -15.45 15.95
CA LEU A 523 12.34 -15.32 17.38
C LEU A 523 13.81 -15.54 17.78
N SER A 524 14.67 -16.06 16.89
CA SER A 524 16.10 -16.22 17.15
C SER A 524 16.93 -14.94 16.91
N ILE A 525 16.34 -13.88 16.35
CA ILE A 525 17.04 -12.62 16.04
C ILE A 525 16.79 -11.52 17.10
N SER A 526 15.95 -11.76 18.11
CA SER A 526 15.57 -10.70 19.05
C SER A 526 16.43 -10.57 20.31
N TYR A 527 17.53 -11.33 20.46
CA TYR A 527 18.46 -11.14 21.59
C TYR A 527 19.90 -11.47 21.17
N ALA A 528 20.56 -10.52 20.54
CA ALA A 528 22.01 -10.34 20.57
C ALA A 528 22.32 -8.85 20.49
#